data_87725ca0e46b58090287267f335d1c73
#
_entry.id   87725ca0e46b58090287267f335d1c73
#
_cell.length_a   1.000
_cell.length_b   1.000
_cell.length_c   1.000
_cell.angle_alpha   90.00
_cell.angle_beta   90.00
_cell.angle_gamma   90.00
#
_symmetry.space_group_name_H-M   'P 1'
#
loop_
_entity.id
_entity.type
_entity.pdbx_description
1 polymer ?
#
loop_
_entity_poly.entity_id
_entity_poly.type
_entity_poly.pdbx_seq_one_letter_code
_entity_poly.pdbx_strand_id
1 'polypeptide(L)'
;MRSIVALCLGALIVASPASRGETPAAERPGHVTGIGGVFFKAKDQKALSAWYRDVLGLPVAGWGGAKLGYDAPKHPPVLVWSPFPASTTYFAPSTGDTMINYAVDDMDAILKRLHEKGVEPLKRDDNDPNGRFAWILDPEGNKIELWEPKHAAP
;
A
#
# COMPACT_ATOMS: atom_id res chain seq x y z
N MET A 1 13.81 60.00 54.15
CA MET A 1 14.72 58.93 53.71
C MET A 1 13.90 57.75 53.25
N ARG A 2 13.77 57.53 51.94
CA ARG A 2 13.00 56.43 51.35
C ARG A 2 13.98 55.51 50.61
N SER A 3 14.14 54.31 51.17
CA SER A 3 15.00 53.27 50.59
C SER A 3 14.23 52.59 49.45
N ILE A 4 14.78 52.57 48.23
CA ILE A 4 14.29 51.86 47.07
C ILE A 4 15.00 50.51 47.05
N VAL A 5 14.23 49.41 47.20
CA VAL A 5 14.70 48.04 46.98
C VAL A 5 14.50 47.69 45.52
N ALA A 6 15.59 47.48 44.79
CA ALA A 6 15.57 47.02 43.41
C ALA A 6 15.42 45.49 43.40
N LEU A 7 14.33 45.01 42.84
CA LEU A 7 14.07 43.58 42.62
C LEU A 7 14.67 43.14 41.27
N CYS A 8 15.78 42.40 41.31
CA CYS A 8 16.34 41.79 40.09
C CYS A 8 15.55 40.53 39.74
N LEU A 9 14.76 40.59 38.66
CA LEU A 9 14.11 39.43 38.07
C LEU A 9 15.14 38.71 37.20
N GLY A 10 15.65 37.59 37.70
CA GLY A 10 16.48 36.67 36.89
C GLY A 10 15.63 35.85 35.96
N ALA A 11 15.76 36.09 34.67
CA ALA A 11 15.13 35.24 33.66
C ALA A 11 15.91 33.92 33.54
N LEU A 12 15.30 32.81 33.94
CA LEU A 12 15.81 31.47 33.68
C LEU A 12 15.55 31.14 32.18
N ILE A 13 16.61 31.17 31.40
CA ILE A 13 16.55 30.64 30.02
C ILE A 13 16.62 29.11 30.11
N VAL A 14 15.48 28.45 29.98
CA VAL A 14 15.40 27.00 29.80
C VAL A 14 15.82 26.70 28.36
N ALA A 15 17.06 26.26 28.17
CA ALA A 15 17.53 25.74 26.91
C ALA A 15 16.81 24.41 26.63
N SER A 16 15.89 24.40 25.68
CA SER A 16 15.31 23.16 25.13
C SER A 16 16.42 22.34 24.53
N PRO A 17 16.48 21.01 24.79
CA PRO A 17 17.45 20.17 24.12
C PRO A 17 17.11 20.17 22.61
N ALA A 18 18.06 20.55 21.77
CA ALA A 18 17.97 20.42 20.34
C ALA A 18 17.70 18.94 20.01
N SER A 19 16.53 18.66 19.44
CA SER A 19 16.25 17.37 18.87
C SER A 19 17.33 17.09 17.82
N ARG A 20 18.17 16.08 18.07
CA ARG A 20 19.06 15.56 17.02
C ARG A 20 18.16 15.13 15.87
N GLY A 21 18.15 15.92 14.80
CA GLY A 21 17.49 15.55 13.58
C GLY A 21 18.06 14.22 13.10
N GLU A 22 17.24 13.16 13.16
CA GLU A 22 17.59 11.93 12.48
C GLU A 22 17.73 12.25 10.99
N THR A 23 18.91 12.04 10.44
CA THR A 23 19.15 12.13 8.98
C THR A 23 18.16 11.19 8.30
N PRO A 24 17.35 11.66 7.34
CA PRO A 24 16.39 10.81 6.65
C PRO A 24 17.10 9.57 6.10
N ALA A 25 16.47 8.40 6.23
CA ALA A 25 17.02 7.12 5.77
C ALA A 25 17.45 7.14 4.29
N ALA A 26 16.86 8.03 3.48
CA ALA A 26 17.16 8.25 2.08
C ALA A 26 18.61 8.73 1.79
N GLU A 27 19.33 9.27 2.77
CA GLU A 27 20.69 9.78 2.58
C GLU A 27 21.80 8.76 2.89
N ARG A 28 21.45 7.52 3.27
CA ARG A 28 22.43 6.48 3.59
C ARG A 28 22.64 5.55 2.39
N PRO A 29 23.83 5.51 1.77
CA PRO A 29 24.13 4.50 0.75
C PRO A 29 23.97 3.08 1.30
N GLY A 30 23.47 2.14 0.47
CA GLY A 30 23.32 0.73 0.85
C GLY A 30 22.07 0.45 1.70
N HIS A 31 21.04 1.32 1.69
CA HIS A 31 19.74 1.06 2.32
C HIS A 31 18.72 0.49 1.33
N VAL A 32 17.65 -0.12 1.84
CA VAL A 32 16.51 -0.57 1.05
C VAL A 32 15.73 0.66 0.57
N THR A 33 15.58 0.80 -0.76
CA THR A 33 14.89 1.93 -1.40
C THR A 33 13.44 1.67 -1.76
N GLY A 34 12.99 0.40 -1.67
CA GLY A 34 11.63 -0.02 -1.98
C GLY A 34 11.55 -1.51 -2.29
N ILE A 35 10.36 -1.95 -2.70
CA ILE A 35 10.15 -3.32 -3.17
C ILE A 35 10.43 -3.37 -4.68
N GLY A 36 11.43 -4.14 -5.09
CA GLY A 36 11.81 -4.30 -6.49
C GLY A 36 10.94 -5.28 -7.27
N GLY A 37 10.23 -6.16 -6.58
CA GLY A 37 9.31 -7.11 -7.21
C GLY A 37 8.62 -8.01 -6.20
N VAL A 38 7.51 -8.61 -6.64
CA VAL A 38 6.75 -9.62 -5.90
C VAL A 38 6.79 -10.91 -6.71
N PHE A 39 7.21 -12.01 -6.08
CA PHE A 39 7.35 -13.31 -6.72
C PHE A 39 6.60 -14.35 -5.90
N PHE A 40 5.85 -15.21 -6.57
CA PHE A 40 5.11 -16.29 -5.95
C PHE A 40 5.08 -17.53 -6.84
N LYS A 41 4.76 -18.69 -6.26
CA LYS A 41 4.65 -19.94 -6.99
C LYS A 41 3.24 -20.06 -7.58
N ALA A 42 3.15 -20.51 -8.82
CA ALA A 42 1.90 -20.84 -9.52
C ALA A 42 1.86 -22.32 -9.87
N LYS A 43 0.69 -22.93 -9.83
CA LYS A 43 0.47 -24.32 -10.28
C LYS A 43 0.58 -24.40 -11.80
N ASP A 44 -0.04 -23.41 -12.50
CA ASP A 44 0.08 -23.21 -13.94
C ASP A 44 0.41 -21.75 -14.22
N GLN A 45 1.72 -21.45 -14.30
CA GLN A 45 2.21 -20.10 -14.55
C GLN A 45 1.61 -19.49 -15.84
N LYS A 46 1.49 -20.27 -16.90
CA LYS A 46 1.02 -19.77 -18.20
C LYS A 46 -0.45 -19.37 -18.14
N ALA A 47 -1.29 -20.22 -17.57
CA ALA A 47 -2.71 -19.96 -17.43
C ALA A 47 -2.95 -18.79 -16.46
N LEU A 48 -2.24 -18.75 -15.34
CA LEU A 48 -2.36 -17.67 -14.35
C LEU A 48 -1.92 -16.33 -14.92
N SER A 49 -0.78 -16.27 -15.62
CA SER A 49 -0.31 -15.04 -16.28
C SER A 49 -1.30 -14.53 -17.33
N ALA A 50 -1.94 -15.44 -18.09
CA ALA A 50 -2.97 -15.07 -19.04
C ALA A 50 -4.20 -14.47 -18.35
N TRP A 51 -4.64 -15.04 -17.23
CA TRP A 51 -5.74 -14.51 -16.44
C TRP A 51 -5.46 -13.09 -15.91
N TYR A 52 -4.26 -12.86 -15.32
CA TYR A 52 -3.89 -11.54 -14.84
C TYR A 52 -3.85 -10.49 -15.97
N ARG A 53 -3.42 -10.87 -17.17
CA ARG A 53 -3.46 -10.01 -18.36
C ARG A 53 -4.89 -9.71 -18.81
N ASP A 54 -5.71 -10.75 -18.98
CA ASP A 54 -6.99 -10.67 -19.70
C ASP A 54 -8.13 -10.19 -18.78
N VAL A 55 -8.01 -10.40 -17.47
CA VAL A 55 -9.02 -10.05 -16.46
C VAL A 55 -8.63 -8.79 -15.71
N LEU A 56 -7.45 -8.77 -15.09
CA LEU A 56 -6.99 -7.60 -14.33
C LEU A 56 -6.33 -6.52 -15.20
N GLY A 57 -5.95 -6.83 -16.43
CA GLY A 57 -5.32 -5.88 -17.33
C GLY A 57 -3.84 -5.62 -17.02
N LEU A 58 -3.15 -6.54 -16.34
CA LEU A 58 -1.72 -6.39 -16.11
C LEU A 58 -0.95 -6.44 -17.45
N PRO A 59 0.08 -5.60 -17.65
CA PRO A 59 0.88 -5.58 -18.87
C PRO A 59 1.87 -6.76 -18.90
N VAL A 60 1.34 -7.99 -18.92
CA VAL A 60 2.15 -9.22 -18.92
C VAL A 60 2.95 -9.33 -20.20
N ALA A 61 4.28 -9.39 -20.05
CA ALA A 61 5.23 -9.50 -21.14
C ALA A 61 5.50 -10.96 -21.53
N GLY A 62 6.25 -11.16 -22.61
CA GLY A 62 6.53 -12.52 -23.16
C GLY A 62 7.32 -13.45 -22.23
N TRP A 63 7.99 -12.93 -21.20
CA TRP A 63 8.65 -13.72 -20.15
C TRP A 63 7.70 -14.23 -19.06
N GLY A 64 6.39 -13.90 -19.13
CA GLY A 64 5.36 -14.39 -18.23
C GLY A 64 5.08 -13.56 -16.98
N GLY A 65 5.74 -12.43 -16.82
CA GLY A 65 5.50 -11.48 -15.73
C GLY A 65 5.25 -10.06 -16.23
N ALA A 66 5.05 -9.12 -15.32
CA ALA A 66 4.78 -7.72 -15.63
C ALA A 66 5.75 -6.78 -14.90
N LYS A 67 6.02 -5.63 -15.49
CA LYS A 67 6.62 -4.47 -14.81
C LYS A 67 5.50 -3.47 -14.56
N LEU A 68 5.27 -3.14 -13.29
CA LEU A 68 4.25 -2.19 -12.87
C LEU A 68 4.92 -0.89 -12.46
N GLY A 69 4.41 0.22 -12.94
CA GLY A 69 4.73 1.57 -12.49
C GLY A 69 3.48 2.24 -11.95
N TYR A 70 3.66 3.33 -11.22
CA TYR A 70 2.55 4.20 -10.82
C TYR A 70 2.22 5.13 -11.99
N ASP A 71 1.19 4.78 -12.75
CA ASP A 71 0.78 5.49 -13.97
C ASP A 71 -0.47 6.36 -13.81
N ALA A 72 -1.18 6.20 -12.68
CA ALA A 72 -2.33 7.04 -12.36
C ALA A 72 -1.89 8.37 -11.72
N PRO A 73 -2.29 9.55 -12.25
CA PRO A 73 -1.85 10.85 -11.75
C PRO A 73 -2.19 11.12 -10.28
N LYS A 74 -3.19 10.45 -9.77
CA LYS A 74 -3.68 10.61 -8.39
C LYS A 74 -3.26 9.47 -7.47
N HIS A 75 -2.50 8.52 -7.96
CA HIS A 75 -2.01 7.42 -7.16
C HIS A 75 -0.93 7.93 -6.18
N PRO A 76 -1.06 7.69 -4.87
CA PRO A 76 0.00 8.06 -3.95
C PRO A 76 1.27 7.26 -4.27
N PRO A 77 2.46 7.87 -4.27
CA PRO A 77 3.72 7.21 -4.57
C PRO A 77 4.20 6.41 -3.36
N VAL A 78 3.33 5.55 -2.83
CA VAL A 78 3.60 4.73 -1.64
C VAL A 78 3.30 3.27 -1.93
N LEU A 79 4.09 2.39 -1.34
CA LEU A 79 3.86 0.97 -1.29
C LEU A 79 3.74 0.57 0.17
N VAL A 80 2.64 -0.07 0.54
CA VAL A 80 2.43 -0.58 1.90
C VAL A 80 3.09 -1.94 2.03
N TRP A 81 3.98 -2.08 3.01
CA TRP A 81 4.52 -3.35 3.46
C TRP A 81 4.04 -3.61 4.88
N SER A 82 3.36 -4.73 5.12
CA SER A 82 2.80 -5.05 6.42
C SER A 82 2.88 -6.55 6.72
N PRO A 83 3.55 -6.96 7.80
CA PRO A 83 3.44 -8.32 8.31
C PRO A 83 2.15 -8.49 9.09
N PHE A 84 1.49 -9.63 8.89
CA PHE A 84 0.31 -10.04 9.65
C PHE A 84 0.69 -11.16 10.63
N PRO A 85 -0.01 -11.28 11.78
CA PRO A 85 0.16 -12.43 12.66
C PRO A 85 -0.11 -13.75 11.92
N ALA A 86 0.63 -14.81 12.23
CA ALA A 86 0.42 -16.13 11.61
C ALA A 86 -1.00 -16.69 11.80
N SER A 87 -1.72 -16.23 12.84
CA SER A 87 -3.10 -16.60 13.13
C SER A 87 -4.14 -15.74 12.38
N THR A 88 -3.72 -14.86 11.48
CA THR A 88 -4.67 -13.97 10.78
C THR A 88 -5.66 -14.76 9.94
N THR A 89 -6.92 -14.33 9.98
CA THR A 89 -7.97 -14.78 9.05
C THR A 89 -8.20 -13.81 7.90
N TYR A 90 -7.43 -12.73 7.86
CA TYR A 90 -7.62 -11.69 6.84
C TYR A 90 -7.41 -12.18 5.41
N PHE A 91 -6.55 -13.20 5.23
CA PHE A 91 -6.29 -13.80 3.91
C PHE A 91 -7.32 -14.86 3.50
N ALA A 92 -8.22 -15.27 4.41
CA ALA A 92 -9.26 -16.25 4.06
C ALA A 92 -10.15 -15.72 2.91
N PRO A 93 -10.65 -16.60 2.02
CA PRO A 93 -10.54 -18.07 2.04
C PRO A 93 -9.25 -18.60 1.42
N SER A 94 -8.30 -17.76 0.97
CA SER A 94 -7.00 -18.22 0.50
C SER A 94 -6.25 -18.93 1.63
N THR A 95 -5.56 -20.02 1.28
CA THR A 95 -4.64 -20.74 2.17
C THR A 95 -3.18 -20.31 1.99
N GLY A 96 -2.94 -19.30 1.13
CA GLY A 96 -1.61 -18.74 0.90
C GLY A 96 -1.16 -17.84 2.04
N ASP A 97 0.15 -17.74 2.24
CA ASP A 97 0.78 -16.91 3.27
C ASP A 97 1.02 -15.47 2.80
N THR A 98 0.56 -15.13 1.60
CA THR A 98 0.73 -13.80 1.01
C THR A 98 -0.58 -13.33 0.38
N MET A 99 -0.76 -12.03 0.38
CA MET A 99 -1.83 -11.35 -0.36
C MET A 99 -1.24 -10.13 -1.05
N ILE A 100 -1.55 -9.94 -2.32
CA ILE A 100 -1.12 -8.77 -3.07
C ILE A 100 -2.26 -7.75 -3.06
N ASN A 101 -1.91 -6.51 -2.69
CA ASN A 101 -2.76 -5.35 -2.89
C ASN A 101 -2.38 -4.69 -4.22
N TYR A 102 -3.34 -4.55 -5.12
CA TYR A 102 -3.20 -3.78 -6.35
C TYR A 102 -3.95 -2.46 -6.20
N ALA A 103 -3.23 -1.36 -6.40
CA ALA A 103 -3.89 -0.07 -6.50
C ALA A 103 -4.61 0.05 -7.84
N VAL A 104 -5.80 0.63 -7.82
CA VAL A 104 -6.66 0.88 -8.98
C VAL A 104 -7.08 2.35 -9.00
N ASP A 105 -7.31 2.87 -10.18
CA ASP A 105 -7.72 4.25 -10.42
C ASP A 105 -9.24 4.47 -10.33
N ASP A 106 -10.03 3.42 -10.57
CA ASP A 106 -11.50 3.43 -10.55
C ASP A 106 -12.04 2.05 -10.13
N MET A 107 -12.54 1.96 -8.89
CA MET A 107 -13.07 0.72 -8.32
C MET A 107 -14.33 0.24 -9.05
N ASP A 108 -15.20 1.13 -9.47
CA ASP A 108 -16.44 0.74 -10.15
C ASP A 108 -16.15 0.19 -11.54
N ALA A 109 -15.22 0.81 -12.27
CA ALA A 109 -14.82 0.37 -13.61
C ALA A 109 -14.14 -1.01 -13.57
N ILE A 110 -13.24 -1.25 -12.59
CA ILE A 110 -12.58 -2.55 -12.49
C ILE A 110 -13.56 -3.65 -12.06
N LEU A 111 -14.46 -3.39 -11.10
CA LEU A 111 -15.46 -4.36 -10.66
C LEU A 111 -16.43 -4.72 -11.78
N LYS A 112 -16.86 -3.74 -12.60
CA LYS A 112 -17.66 -3.99 -13.80
C LYS A 112 -16.95 -4.93 -14.77
N ARG A 113 -15.67 -4.66 -15.07
CA ARG A 113 -14.86 -5.53 -15.96
C ARG A 113 -14.70 -6.94 -15.39
N LEU A 114 -14.48 -7.08 -14.09
CA LEU A 114 -14.39 -8.38 -13.42
C LEU A 114 -15.70 -9.16 -13.54
N HIS A 115 -16.84 -8.53 -13.30
CA HIS A 115 -18.16 -9.12 -13.47
C HIS A 115 -18.40 -9.62 -14.89
N GLU A 116 -18.03 -8.83 -15.93
CA GLU A 116 -18.11 -9.23 -17.34
C GLU A 116 -17.24 -10.44 -17.67
N LYS A 117 -16.22 -10.71 -16.85
CA LYS A 117 -15.32 -11.88 -16.93
C LYS A 117 -15.70 -13.01 -15.98
N GLY A 118 -16.85 -12.91 -15.30
CA GLY A 118 -17.35 -13.92 -14.36
C GLY A 118 -16.63 -13.94 -13.03
N VAL A 119 -15.97 -12.84 -12.63
CA VAL A 119 -15.29 -12.72 -11.35
C VAL A 119 -16.09 -11.78 -10.44
N GLU A 120 -16.57 -12.33 -9.31
CA GLU A 120 -17.30 -11.56 -8.30
C GLU A 120 -16.43 -11.26 -7.09
N PRO A 121 -16.57 -10.09 -6.48
CA PRO A 121 -15.84 -9.78 -5.27
C PRO A 121 -16.35 -10.61 -4.07
N LEU A 122 -15.44 -11.09 -3.26
CA LEU A 122 -15.74 -11.72 -1.97
C LEU A 122 -16.39 -10.71 -1.01
N LYS A 123 -15.90 -9.48 -1.06
CA LYS A 123 -16.34 -8.34 -0.25
C LYS A 123 -15.96 -7.05 -0.96
N ARG A 124 -16.72 -5.98 -0.68
CA ARG A 124 -16.40 -4.60 -1.04
C ARG A 124 -16.57 -3.71 0.19
N ASP A 125 -15.72 -2.70 0.31
CA ASP A 125 -15.78 -1.69 1.37
C ASP A 125 -15.46 -0.32 0.76
N ASP A 126 -16.47 0.55 0.70
CA ASP A 126 -16.35 1.91 0.18
C ASP A 126 -16.15 2.97 1.29
N ASN A 127 -16.15 2.54 2.56
CA ASN A 127 -16.19 3.45 3.72
C ASN A 127 -14.89 3.49 4.52
N ASP A 128 -13.85 2.74 4.12
CA ASP A 128 -12.57 2.76 4.81
C ASP A 128 -11.92 4.16 4.72
N PRO A 129 -11.31 4.67 5.80
CA PRO A 129 -10.63 5.96 5.80
C PRO A 129 -9.48 6.06 4.79
N ASN A 130 -8.86 4.95 4.41
CA ASN A 130 -7.74 4.92 3.47
C ASN A 130 -8.15 4.82 1.99
N GLY A 131 -9.41 4.55 1.70
CA GLY A 131 -9.90 4.41 0.33
C GLY A 131 -11.06 3.45 0.20
N ARG A 132 -11.27 2.99 -1.03
CA ARG A 132 -12.24 1.96 -1.37
C ARG A 132 -11.51 0.64 -1.58
N PHE A 133 -12.07 -0.44 -1.08
CA PHE A 133 -11.46 -1.76 -1.16
C PHE A 133 -12.43 -2.78 -1.75
N ALA A 134 -11.87 -3.75 -2.47
CA ALA A 134 -12.56 -4.97 -2.84
C ALA A 134 -11.60 -6.16 -2.79
N TRP A 135 -12.12 -7.34 -2.49
CA TRP A 135 -11.33 -8.57 -2.42
C TRP A 135 -11.88 -9.59 -3.40
N ILE A 136 -10.99 -10.19 -4.16
CA ILE A 136 -11.31 -11.24 -5.13
C ILE A 136 -10.40 -12.45 -4.94
N LEU A 137 -10.71 -13.54 -5.63
CA LEU A 137 -9.79 -14.67 -5.80
C LEU A 137 -9.31 -14.74 -7.25
N ASP A 138 -8.04 -15.09 -7.43
CA ASP A 138 -7.56 -15.54 -8.71
C ASP A 138 -7.95 -17.02 -8.97
N PRO A 139 -7.75 -17.58 -10.19
CA PRO A 139 -8.10 -18.97 -10.50
C PRO A 139 -7.38 -20.02 -9.66
N GLU A 140 -6.28 -19.69 -9.01
CA GLU A 140 -5.54 -20.59 -8.12
C GLU A 140 -5.93 -20.43 -6.65
N GLY A 141 -6.91 -19.56 -6.34
CA GLY A 141 -7.41 -19.30 -4.99
C GLY A 141 -6.56 -18.33 -4.19
N ASN A 142 -5.66 -17.59 -4.82
CA ASN A 142 -4.94 -16.53 -4.13
C ASN A 142 -5.87 -15.33 -3.93
N LYS A 143 -5.95 -14.84 -2.69
CA LYS A 143 -6.72 -13.62 -2.41
C LYS A 143 -5.95 -12.39 -2.87
N ILE A 144 -6.66 -11.54 -3.56
CA ILE A 144 -6.19 -10.26 -4.08
C ILE A 144 -7.02 -9.17 -3.41
N GLU A 145 -6.37 -8.11 -2.97
CA GLU A 145 -7.01 -6.88 -2.53
C GLU A 145 -6.85 -5.82 -3.62
N LEU A 146 -7.96 -5.20 -4.01
CA LEU A 146 -7.99 -4.05 -4.89
C LEU A 146 -8.19 -2.80 -4.01
N TRP A 147 -7.42 -1.77 -4.27
CA TRP A 147 -7.43 -0.53 -3.49
C TRP A 147 -7.48 0.69 -4.39
N GLU A 148 -8.58 1.43 -4.31
CA GLU A 148 -8.67 2.78 -4.85
C GLU A 148 -8.35 3.77 -3.73
N PRO A 149 -7.15 4.37 -3.70
CA PRO A 149 -6.74 5.22 -2.60
C PRO A 149 -7.58 6.50 -2.53
N LYS A 150 -7.93 6.94 -1.33
CA LYS A 150 -8.37 8.32 -1.13
C LYS A 150 -7.19 9.23 -1.42
N HIS A 151 -7.44 10.24 -2.25
CA HIS A 151 -6.43 11.24 -2.48
C HIS A 151 -6.07 11.90 -1.16
N ALA A 152 -4.77 11.97 -0.85
CA ALA A 152 -4.32 12.86 0.20
C ALA A 152 -4.87 14.25 -0.14
N ALA A 153 -5.50 14.90 0.84
CA ALA A 153 -5.85 16.30 0.69
C ALA A 153 -4.58 17.07 0.33
N PRO A 154 -4.67 18.04 -0.58
CA PRO A 154 -3.53 18.86 -0.99
C PRO A 154 -2.89 19.60 0.19
#